data_fd1d99c9a370d90604767d9ddb2e320a
#
_entry.id   fd1d99c9a370d90604767d9ddb2e320a
#
_cell.length_a   1.000
_cell.length_b   1.000
_cell.length_c   1.000
_cell.angle_alpha   90.00
_cell.angle_beta   90.00
_cell.angle_gamma   90.00
#
_symmetry.space_group_name_H-M   'P 1'
#
loop_
_entity.id
_entity.type
_entity.pdbx_description
1 polymer ?
#
loop_
_entity_poly.entity_id
_entity_poly.type
_entity_poly.pdbx_seq_one_letter_code
_entity_poly.pdbx_strand_id
1 'polypeptide(L)'
;LYMLGVEPVRDAFGRVTDLRLIPSKQLGRPRIDVVVQTSGQLRDLAASRLFLINKAIEMAANAKGDKYDNLVKAGVTESERVLVEKGMSPKEAREVSMYRVFGGVNGNYGTGIQEMVTAGDRWDKESQIAEVYMNNMGAYYGDEKNWETVRKAAFEAALTRTDVVVQPRQSNTWGALSLDHVYEFMGGMNLAVRNVTGKDPDAYLADYRNHSNMRMQEVKEAIGIEGRTTIFNPAYIKEKMKGGASSASTFAEIVTNTYGWNVMKPKAIDKEMWDEIYNVYVKDKYNLGTKEFFDKQNPAALMEMTAVMMESARKGMWKATPQQLKDIAKLHTETVNKYKPSCSGFVCDNAKLRNYIASKTDAASAKEYQQNVEQIRDAEAAKNSSDKGMVMKKETLNEEAQKTTTVVSGIVVGVIVIVAFVVLAVYLRRRRKMMSEE
;
A
#
# COMPACT_ATOMS: atom_id res chain seq x y z
N LEU A 1 -14.97 2.49 14.07
CA LEU A 1 -15.88 2.89 15.15
C LEU A 1 -16.85 1.78 15.52
N TYR A 2 -17.59 1.22 14.55
CA TYR A 2 -18.59 0.16 14.81
C TYR A 2 -18.00 -1.05 15.58
N MET A 3 -16.82 -1.53 15.20
CA MET A 3 -16.14 -2.64 15.90
C MET A 3 -15.91 -2.33 17.39
N LEU A 4 -15.51 -1.10 17.70
CA LEU A 4 -15.30 -0.60 19.06
C LEU A 4 -16.60 -0.40 19.84
N GLY A 5 -17.76 -0.45 19.19
CA GLY A 5 -19.05 -0.09 19.78
C GLY A 5 -19.17 1.41 20.10
N VAL A 6 -18.68 2.23 19.18
CA VAL A 6 -18.71 3.70 19.25
C VAL A 6 -19.39 4.23 18.00
N GLU A 7 -20.25 5.21 18.15
CA GLU A 7 -20.93 5.87 17.04
C GLU A 7 -20.55 7.36 16.95
N PRO A 8 -20.52 7.91 15.72
CA PRO A 8 -20.24 9.33 15.52
C PRO A 8 -21.50 10.17 15.83
N VAL A 9 -21.31 11.26 16.59
CA VAL A 9 -22.28 12.33 16.73
C VAL A 9 -22.07 13.31 15.57
N ARG A 10 -23.16 13.69 14.88
CA ARG A 10 -23.09 14.54 13.70
C ARG A 10 -23.88 15.83 13.90
N ASP A 11 -23.37 16.92 13.33
CA ASP A 11 -24.12 18.17 13.23
C ASP A 11 -25.17 18.11 12.12
N ALA A 12 -25.92 19.21 11.96
CA ALA A 12 -26.97 19.34 10.94
C ALA A 12 -26.46 19.21 9.48
N PHE A 13 -25.15 19.36 9.28
CA PHE A 13 -24.49 19.20 7.98
C PHE A 13 -23.85 17.82 7.79
N GLY A 14 -24.06 16.90 8.74
CA GLY A 14 -23.54 15.55 8.69
C GLY A 14 -22.05 15.42 9.10
N ARG A 15 -21.41 16.50 9.55
CA ARG A 15 -20.00 16.46 10.01
C ARG A 15 -19.92 15.81 11.38
N VAL A 16 -18.91 14.96 11.58
CA VAL A 16 -18.67 14.34 12.89
C VAL A 16 -18.10 15.39 13.84
N THR A 17 -18.83 15.68 14.90
CA THR A 17 -18.47 16.65 15.94
C THR A 17 -18.05 16.02 17.23
N ASP A 18 -18.56 14.81 17.53
CA ASP A 18 -18.20 14.06 18.74
C ASP A 18 -18.41 12.56 18.53
N LEU A 19 -18.16 11.78 19.58
CA LEU A 19 -18.33 10.33 19.64
C LEU A 19 -19.22 9.96 20.82
N ARG A 20 -20.02 8.90 20.66
CA ARG A 20 -20.85 8.34 21.72
C ARG A 20 -20.59 6.83 21.86
N LEU A 21 -20.36 6.38 23.09
CA LEU A 21 -20.24 4.96 23.39
C LEU A 21 -21.64 4.32 23.33
N ILE A 22 -21.78 3.27 22.51
CA ILE A 22 -23.03 2.50 22.45
C ILE A 22 -23.11 1.65 23.71
N PRO A 23 -24.22 1.70 24.48
CA PRO A 23 -24.38 0.84 25.66
C PRO A 23 -24.28 -0.65 25.28
N SER A 24 -23.61 -1.45 26.11
CA SER A 24 -23.35 -2.87 25.83
C SER A 24 -24.62 -3.68 25.56
N LYS A 25 -25.73 -3.35 26.25
CA LYS A 25 -27.04 -4.00 26.02
C LYS A 25 -27.58 -3.73 24.61
N GLN A 26 -27.38 -2.50 24.09
CA GLN A 26 -27.80 -2.08 22.74
C GLN A 26 -26.84 -2.64 21.68
N LEU A 27 -25.54 -2.68 21.99
CA LEU A 27 -24.50 -3.22 21.09
C LEU A 27 -24.74 -4.71 20.77
N GLY A 28 -25.21 -5.50 21.74
CA GLY A 28 -25.58 -6.90 21.56
C GLY A 28 -24.42 -7.88 21.35
N ARG A 29 -23.16 -7.42 21.41
CA ARG A 29 -21.93 -8.17 21.17
C ARG A 29 -20.76 -7.58 21.97
N PRO A 30 -19.60 -8.27 22.03
CA PRO A 30 -18.37 -7.73 22.58
C PRO A 30 -17.89 -6.47 21.84
N ARG A 31 -17.15 -5.60 22.51
CA ARG A 31 -16.31 -4.56 21.88
C ARG A 31 -15.09 -5.25 21.33
N ILE A 32 -14.85 -5.08 20.03
CA ILE A 32 -13.77 -5.74 19.31
C ILE A 32 -12.57 -4.80 19.24
N ASP A 33 -11.39 -5.30 19.66
CA ASP A 33 -10.14 -4.55 19.51
C ASP A 33 -9.78 -4.38 18.04
N VAL A 34 -9.21 -3.24 17.70
CA VAL A 34 -8.83 -2.89 16.32
C VAL A 34 -7.47 -2.22 16.31
N VAL A 35 -6.62 -2.65 15.40
CA VAL A 35 -5.40 -1.96 15.04
C VAL A 35 -5.61 -1.34 13.67
N VAL A 36 -5.42 -0.04 13.56
CA VAL A 36 -5.63 0.73 12.33
C VAL A 36 -4.27 1.08 11.75
N GLN A 37 -4.04 0.69 10.52
CA GLN A 37 -2.87 1.05 9.75
C GLN A 37 -3.28 1.92 8.57
N THR A 38 -2.61 3.06 8.39
CA THR A 38 -2.95 4.04 7.36
C THR A 38 -1.72 4.48 6.57
N SER A 39 -1.95 5.05 5.38
CA SER A 39 -0.89 5.70 4.62
C SER A 39 -0.54 7.08 5.19
N GLY A 40 0.64 7.59 4.87
CA GLY A 40 1.07 8.93 5.23
C GLY A 40 0.16 10.02 4.66
N GLN A 41 -0.43 9.80 3.47
CA GLN A 41 -1.38 10.73 2.89
C GLN A 41 -2.62 10.95 3.77
N LEU A 42 -3.14 9.89 4.41
CA LEU A 42 -4.29 10.03 5.32
C LEU A 42 -3.93 10.84 6.56
N ARG A 43 -2.71 10.68 7.09
CA ARG A 43 -2.19 11.53 8.18
C ARG A 43 -2.21 12.99 7.77
N ASP A 44 -1.66 13.31 6.60
CA ASP A 44 -1.47 14.69 6.17
C ASP A 44 -2.80 15.37 5.82
N LEU A 45 -3.74 14.62 5.23
CA LEU A 45 -5.02 15.15 4.77
C LEU A 45 -6.15 15.06 5.78
N ALA A 46 -6.07 14.15 6.75
CA ALA A 46 -7.19 13.80 7.61
C ALA A 46 -6.78 13.47 9.07
N ALA A 47 -5.76 14.13 9.61
CA ALA A 47 -5.26 13.92 10.98
C ALA A 47 -6.38 13.97 12.03
N SER A 48 -7.33 14.91 11.89
CA SER A 48 -8.48 15.02 12.81
C SER A 48 -9.34 13.74 12.86
N ARG A 49 -9.38 12.94 11.79
CA ARG A 49 -10.11 11.66 11.75
C ARG A 49 -9.34 10.58 12.52
N LEU A 50 -8.03 10.60 12.47
CA LEU A 50 -7.16 9.69 13.23
C LEU A 50 -7.29 9.96 14.73
N PHE A 51 -7.35 11.22 15.16
CA PHE A 51 -7.61 11.58 16.56
C PHE A 51 -8.98 11.12 17.06
N LEU A 52 -10.02 11.19 16.21
CA LEU A 52 -11.34 10.63 16.56
C LEU A 52 -11.30 9.11 16.73
N ILE A 53 -10.50 8.39 15.94
CA ILE A 53 -10.32 6.93 16.09
C ILE A 53 -9.62 6.63 17.41
N ASN A 54 -8.56 7.36 17.76
CA ASN A 54 -7.87 7.21 19.04
C ASN A 54 -8.82 7.47 20.23
N LYS A 55 -9.59 8.55 20.18
CA LYS A 55 -10.62 8.85 21.18
C LYS A 55 -11.64 7.69 21.31
N ALA A 56 -12.05 7.11 20.20
CA ALA A 56 -12.97 5.97 20.21
C ALA A 56 -12.37 4.72 20.87
N ILE A 57 -11.07 4.47 20.65
CA ILE A 57 -10.32 3.36 21.26
C ILE A 57 -10.27 3.57 22.77
N GLU A 58 -9.90 4.76 23.24
CA GLU A 58 -9.87 5.11 24.66
C GLU A 58 -11.24 4.96 25.33
N MET A 59 -12.29 5.45 24.68
CA MET A 59 -13.67 5.31 25.17
C MET A 59 -14.07 3.84 25.29
N ALA A 60 -13.73 3.02 24.28
CA ALA A 60 -14.05 1.59 24.28
C ALA A 60 -13.26 0.82 25.33
N ALA A 61 -11.94 1.07 25.46
CA ALA A 61 -11.08 0.41 26.44
C ALA A 61 -11.50 0.72 27.89
N ASN A 62 -11.96 1.96 28.17
CA ASN A 62 -12.38 2.42 29.48
C ASN A 62 -13.89 2.20 29.76
N ALA A 63 -14.63 1.56 28.84
CA ALA A 63 -16.06 1.29 29.05
C ALA A 63 -16.31 0.47 30.32
N LYS A 64 -17.35 0.85 31.07
CA LYS A 64 -17.75 0.20 32.32
C LYS A 64 -19.14 -0.43 32.18
N GLY A 65 -19.38 -1.52 32.90
CA GLY A 65 -20.69 -2.17 32.94
C GLY A 65 -21.05 -2.90 31.66
N ASP A 66 -20.06 -3.31 30.87
CA ASP A 66 -20.30 -4.12 29.69
C ASP A 66 -20.85 -5.50 30.06
N LYS A 67 -21.86 -5.94 29.31
CA LYS A 67 -22.48 -7.27 29.46
C LYS A 67 -21.57 -8.39 28.94
N TYR A 68 -20.76 -8.07 27.94
CA TYR A 68 -19.83 -9.00 27.27
C TYR A 68 -18.39 -8.62 27.61
N ASP A 69 -17.47 -9.56 27.40
CA ASP A 69 -16.04 -9.28 27.56
C ASP A 69 -15.62 -8.12 26.65
N ASN A 70 -14.90 -7.18 27.22
CA ASN A 70 -14.35 -6.06 26.48
C ASN A 70 -12.99 -6.43 25.88
N LEU A 71 -12.99 -6.83 24.60
CA LEU A 71 -11.78 -7.28 23.92
C LEU A 71 -10.78 -6.14 23.70
N VAL A 72 -11.25 -4.88 23.63
CA VAL A 72 -10.35 -3.70 23.54
C VAL A 72 -9.54 -3.56 24.81
N LYS A 73 -10.21 -3.63 25.97
CA LYS A 73 -9.53 -3.63 27.29
C LYS A 73 -8.56 -4.80 27.42
N ALA A 74 -8.98 -6.00 27.02
CA ALA A 74 -8.12 -7.18 27.06
C ALA A 74 -6.87 -7.02 26.15
N GLY A 75 -7.03 -6.45 24.96
CA GLY A 75 -5.93 -6.16 24.04
C GLY A 75 -4.94 -5.12 24.59
N VAL A 76 -5.45 -4.06 25.22
CA VAL A 76 -4.61 -3.04 25.88
C VAL A 76 -3.80 -3.67 27.04
N THR A 77 -4.45 -4.51 27.86
CA THR A 77 -3.77 -5.24 28.96
C THR A 77 -2.67 -6.15 28.44
N GLU A 78 -2.92 -6.87 27.35
CA GLU A 78 -1.91 -7.73 26.74
C GLU A 78 -0.76 -6.93 26.14
N SER A 79 -1.05 -5.81 25.47
CA SER A 79 -0.01 -4.91 24.97
C SER A 79 0.88 -4.35 26.08
N GLU A 80 0.30 -3.95 27.23
CA GLU A 80 1.04 -3.50 28.40
C GLU A 80 1.99 -4.60 28.91
N ARG A 81 1.50 -5.83 29.05
CA ARG A 81 2.31 -6.98 29.46
C ARG A 81 3.51 -7.21 28.53
N VAL A 82 3.27 -7.24 27.22
CA VAL A 82 4.30 -7.46 26.19
C VAL A 82 5.35 -6.35 26.21
N LEU A 83 4.94 -5.08 26.38
CA LEU A 83 5.84 -3.94 26.42
C LEU A 83 6.76 -4.00 27.67
N VAL A 84 6.22 -4.38 28.82
CA VAL A 84 7.01 -4.59 30.05
C VAL A 84 8.00 -5.74 29.86
N GLU A 85 7.60 -6.84 29.26
CA GLU A 85 8.50 -7.97 28.95
C GLU A 85 9.64 -7.58 27.99
N LYS A 86 9.40 -6.60 27.11
CA LYS A 86 10.41 -6.01 26.23
C LYS A 86 11.31 -4.97 26.91
N GLY A 87 11.14 -4.75 28.24
CA GLY A 87 11.99 -3.87 29.05
C GLY A 87 11.48 -2.44 29.21
N MET A 88 10.26 -2.13 28.75
CA MET A 88 9.65 -0.81 28.98
C MET A 88 9.21 -0.67 30.44
N SER A 89 9.33 0.54 31.01
CA SER A 89 8.84 0.79 32.37
C SER A 89 7.30 0.59 32.45
N PRO A 90 6.75 0.08 33.57
CA PRO A 90 5.30 -0.14 33.69
C PRO A 90 4.45 1.12 33.44
N LYS A 91 4.96 2.30 33.79
CA LYS A 91 4.28 3.57 33.56
C LYS A 91 4.19 3.89 32.06
N GLU A 92 5.30 3.79 31.37
CA GLU A 92 5.40 4.02 29.91
C GLU A 92 4.63 2.95 29.13
N ALA A 93 4.78 1.68 29.53
CA ALA A 93 4.07 0.57 28.89
C ALA A 93 2.54 0.75 28.96
N ARG A 94 2.02 1.25 30.08
CA ARG A 94 0.58 1.54 30.23
C ARG A 94 0.10 2.63 29.28
N GLU A 95 0.88 3.69 29.08
CA GLU A 95 0.56 4.75 28.14
C GLU A 95 0.60 4.24 26.70
N VAL A 96 1.69 3.59 26.30
CA VAL A 96 1.93 3.06 24.97
C VAL A 96 0.98 1.92 24.61
N SER A 97 0.50 1.13 25.59
CA SER A 97 -0.43 0.02 25.37
C SER A 97 -1.78 0.42 24.75
N MET A 98 -2.15 1.69 24.86
CA MET A 98 -3.37 2.24 24.24
C MET A 98 -3.22 2.54 22.74
N TYR A 99 -2.00 2.51 22.20
CA TYR A 99 -1.75 2.87 20.80
C TYR A 99 -2.32 1.81 19.86
N ARG A 100 -3.17 2.25 18.93
CA ARG A 100 -3.86 1.40 17.95
C ARG A 100 -3.91 2.01 16.54
N VAL A 101 -3.42 3.24 16.34
CA VAL A 101 -3.42 3.91 15.04
C VAL A 101 -1.97 4.15 14.61
N PHE A 102 -1.57 3.45 13.57
CA PHE A 102 -0.19 3.45 13.09
C PHE A 102 -0.12 3.77 11.59
N GLY A 103 1.06 4.18 11.14
CA GLY A 103 1.31 4.44 9.74
C GLY A 103 2.77 4.76 9.45
N GLY A 104 3.04 5.30 8.27
CA GLY A 104 4.37 5.70 7.85
C GLY A 104 4.92 6.86 8.68
N VAL A 105 6.24 6.87 8.91
CA VAL A 105 6.94 7.99 9.54
C VAL A 105 6.78 9.27 8.72
N ASN A 106 7.03 10.41 9.32
CA ASN A 106 6.88 11.70 8.67
C ASN A 106 7.73 11.78 7.38
N GLY A 107 7.10 12.19 6.28
CA GLY A 107 7.74 12.25 4.97
C GLY A 107 7.82 10.91 4.21
N ASN A 108 7.37 9.80 4.81
CA ASN A 108 7.29 8.50 4.15
C ASN A 108 5.83 8.13 3.82
N TYR A 109 5.56 7.83 2.55
CA TYR A 109 4.22 7.51 2.06
C TYR A 109 4.04 6.04 1.67
N GLY A 110 5.13 5.32 1.44
CA GLY A 110 5.15 3.90 1.12
C GLY A 110 5.56 3.03 2.31
N THR A 111 5.35 1.75 2.20
CA THR A 111 5.77 0.77 3.22
C THR A 111 7.23 0.34 3.08
N GLY A 112 7.82 0.58 1.89
CA GLY A 112 9.18 0.16 1.54
C GLY A 112 9.33 -1.34 1.23
N ILE A 113 8.24 -2.11 1.28
CA ILE A 113 8.33 -3.57 1.03
C ILE A 113 8.31 -3.94 -0.45
N GLN A 114 7.81 -3.08 -1.34
CA GLN A 114 7.84 -3.35 -2.79
C GLN A 114 9.27 -3.55 -3.29
N GLU A 115 10.18 -2.65 -2.91
CA GLU A 115 11.60 -2.76 -3.26
C GLU A 115 12.25 -4.01 -2.66
N MET A 116 11.87 -4.39 -1.45
CA MET A 116 12.35 -5.63 -0.82
C MET A 116 11.84 -6.87 -1.55
N VAL A 117 10.56 -6.90 -1.93
CA VAL A 117 9.94 -8.01 -2.66
C VAL A 117 10.64 -8.22 -4.01
N THR A 118 10.90 -7.15 -4.75
CA THR A 118 11.57 -7.22 -6.06
C THR A 118 13.07 -7.52 -5.96
N ALA A 119 13.72 -7.15 -4.86
CA ALA A 119 15.14 -7.44 -4.60
C ALA A 119 15.32 -8.82 -3.95
N GLY A 120 14.89 -9.88 -4.63
CA GLY A 120 14.77 -11.24 -4.08
C GLY A 120 16.08 -11.90 -3.61
N ASP A 121 17.25 -11.35 -3.91
CA ASP A 121 18.55 -11.81 -3.37
C ASP A 121 18.93 -11.10 -2.06
N ARG A 122 18.22 -10.03 -1.66
CA ARG A 122 18.43 -9.30 -0.40
C ARG A 122 17.72 -9.93 0.79
N TRP A 123 16.86 -10.91 0.55
CA TRP A 123 16.14 -11.59 1.62
C TRP A 123 16.04 -13.09 1.34
N ASP A 124 16.16 -13.87 2.39
CA ASP A 124 15.99 -15.32 2.36
C ASP A 124 14.77 -15.78 3.18
N LYS A 125 14.35 -14.96 4.16
CA LYS A 125 13.19 -15.21 5.01
C LYS A 125 12.21 -14.06 4.94
N GLU A 126 10.93 -14.36 4.87
CA GLU A 126 9.85 -13.35 4.84
C GLU A 126 9.85 -12.44 6.07
N SER A 127 10.38 -12.91 7.21
CA SER A 127 10.54 -12.07 8.42
C SER A 127 11.41 -10.83 8.18
N GLN A 128 12.35 -10.86 7.23
CA GLN A 128 13.16 -9.70 6.88
C GLN A 128 12.32 -8.60 6.20
N ILE A 129 11.33 -9.00 5.40
CA ILE A 129 10.36 -8.06 4.80
C ILE A 129 9.39 -7.54 5.88
N ALA A 130 8.93 -8.43 6.78
CA ALA A 130 8.09 -8.02 7.90
C ALA A 130 8.76 -6.95 8.78
N GLU A 131 10.07 -7.07 9.01
CA GLU A 131 10.84 -6.06 9.75
C GLU A 131 10.84 -4.70 9.07
N VAL A 132 11.06 -4.66 7.75
CA VAL A 132 11.01 -3.41 6.97
C VAL A 132 9.61 -2.78 7.09
N TYR A 133 8.56 -3.58 6.92
CA TYR A 133 7.20 -3.10 7.07
C TYR A 133 6.94 -2.51 8.46
N MET A 134 7.26 -3.25 9.52
CA MET A 134 7.01 -2.81 10.90
C MET A 134 7.82 -1.57 11.28
N ASN A 135 9.05 -1.44 10.79
CA ASN A 135 9.87 -0.27 11.00
C ASN A 135 9.33 0.97 10.27
N ASN A 136 8.83 0.79 9.05
CA ASN A 136 8.34 1.90 8.23
C ASN A 136 6.91 2.31 8.61
N MET A 137 6.07 1.36 9.05
CA MET A 137 4.64 1.56 9.26
C MET A 137 4.24 1.56 10.74
N GLY A 138 5.19 1.54 11.65
CA GLY A 138 4.96 1.51 13.10
C GLY A 138 4.88 2.87 13.79
N ALA A 139 4.89 4.00 13.06
CA ALA A 139 4.74 5.31 13.67
C ALA A 139 3.32 5.48 14.22
N TYR A 140 3.20 5.91 15.49
CA TYR A 140 1.92 6.13 16.13
C TYR A 140 1.30 7.48 15.71
N TYR A 141 0.02 7.46 15.35
CA TYR A 141 -0.74 8.63 14.91
C TYR A 141 -1.74 9.11 15.96
N GLY A 142 -1.27 9.42 17.15
CA GLY A 142 -2.12 9.87 18.25
C GLY A 142 -1.81 11.25 18.77
N ASP A 143 -0.55 11.67 18.68
CA ASP A 143 -0.06 12.95 19.15
C ASP A 143 1.04 13.43 18.21
N GLU A 144 0.96 14.68 17.75
CA GLU A 144 1.94 15.29 16.86
C GLU A 144 3.37 15.31 17.42
N LYS A 145 3.52 15.24 18.75
CA LYS A 145 4.82 15.30 19.42
C LYS A 145 5.52 13.95 19.56
N ASN A 146 4.77 12.83 19.52
CA ASN A 146 5.28 11.49 19.88
C ASN A 146 5.14 10.46 18.74
N TRP A 147 4.94 10.90 17.50
CA TRP A 147 4.65 10.04 16.35
C TRP A 147 5.67 8.94 16.10
N GLU A 148 6.92 9.16 16.47
CA GLU A 148 8.01 8.25 16.10
C GLU A 148 8.68 7.53 17.28
N THR A 149 8.38 7.91 18.52
CA THR A 149 9.22 7.60 19.70
C THR A 149 9.23 6.11 20.10
N VAL A 150 8.17 5.33 19.77
CA VAL A 150 8.01 3.92 20.20
C VAL A 150 7.54 2.99 19.09
N ARG A 151 7.99 3.24 17.88
CA ARG A 151 7.48 2.67 16.62
C ARG A 151 7.23 1.16 16.65
N LYS A 152 8.30 0.40 16.68
CA LYS A 152 8.24 -1.05 16.46
C LYS A 152 7.62 -1.77 17.64
N ALA A 153 8.05 -1.46 18.86
CA ALA A 153 7.59 -2.17 20.04
C ALA A 153 6.09 -2.00 20.29
N ALA A 154 5.56 -0.77 20.12
CA ALA A 154 4.14 -0.48 20.28
C ALA A 154 3.30 -1.18 19.21
N PHE A 155 3.76 -1.15 17.95
CA PHE A 155 3.07 -1.80 16.84
C PHE A 155 3.05 -3.32 17.01
N GLU A 156 4.19 -3.95 17.32
CA GLU A 156 4.26 -5.37 17.64
C GLU A 156 3.31 -5.76 18.78
N ALA A 157 3.34 -5.00 19.90
CA ALA A 157 2.47 -5.26 21.04
C ALA A 157 0.97 -5.16 20.67
N ALA A 158 0.61 -4.20 19.83
CA ALA A 158 -0.76 -4.06 19.35
C ALA A 158 -1.23 -5.23 18.47
N LEU A 159 -0.31 -5.87 17.72
CA LEU A 159 -0.62 -6.97 16.81
C LEU A 159 -0.72 -8.35 17.49
N THR A 160 -0.29 -8.52 18.73
CA THR A 160 -0.19 -9.84 19.40
C THR A 160 -1.48 -10.64 19.45
N ARG A 161 -2.64 -10.00 19.39
CA ARG A 161 -3.97 -10.62 19.41
C ARG A 161 -4.74 -10.44 18.10
N THR A 162 -4.07 -10.02 17.04
CA THR A 162 -4.70 -9.84 15.73
C THR A 162 -4.81 -11.18 15.02
N ASP A 163 -6.00 -11.55 14.61
CA ASP A 163 -6.34 -12.79 13.90
C ASP A 163 -7.04 -12.53 12.55
N VAL A 164 -7.45 -11.29 12.29
CA VAL A 164 -8.12 -10.88 11.05
C VAL A 164 -7.56 -9.57 10.53
N VAL A 165 -7.29 -9.49 9.24
CA VAL A 165 -6.91 -8.27 8.53
C VAL A 165 -8.01 -7.88 7.55
N VAL A 166 -8.44 -6.63 7.57
CA VAL A 166 -9.53 -6.13 6.72
C VAL A 166 -9.09 -4.85 6.00
N GLN A 167 -9.32 -4.81 4.69
CA GLN A 167 -9.16 -3.60 3.89
C GLN A 167 -10.45 -3.24 3.16
N PRO A 168 -10.90 -1.96 3.14
CA PRO A 168 -12.06 -1.56 2.35
C PRO A 168 -11.77 -1.60 0.85
N ARG A 169 -12.76 -2.05 0.06
CA ARG A 169 -12.75 -2.01 -1.40
C ARG A 169 -13.92 -1.19 -1.91
N GLN A 170 -13.63 -0.10 -2.62
CA GLN A 170 -14.63 0.82 -3.13
C GLN A 170 -14.59 0.99 -4.67
N SER A 171 -13.62 0.39 -5.35
CA SER A 171 -13.41 0.55 -6.78
C SER A 171 -13.54 -0.77 -7.54
N ASN A 172 -14.11 -0.70 -8.75
CA ASN A 172 -14.05 -1.80 -9.71
C ASN A 172 -12.71 -1.85 -10.46
N THR A 173 -12.02 -0.72 -10.57
CA THR A 173 -10.74 -0.59 -11.28
C THR A 173 -9.57 -1.13 -10.44
N TRP A 174 -9.60 -0.88 -9.14
CA TRP A 174 -8.54 -1.22 -8.22
C TRP A 174 -8.89 -2.50 -7.45
N GLY A 175 -8.41 -3.62 -7.97
CA GLY A 175 -8.57 -4.93 -7.35
C GLY A 175 -7.32 -5.37 -6.58
N ALA A 176 -7.37 -6.58 -6.04
CA ALA A 176 -6.26 -7.15 -5.27
C ALA A 176 -5.00 -7.38 -6.13
N LEU A 177 -5.17 -7.71 -7.41
CA LEU A 177 -4.07 -7.98 -8.35
C LEU A 177 -3.69 -6.75 -9.17
N SER A 178 -4.65 -5.88 -9.48
CA SER A 178 -4.43 -4.75 -10.38
C SER A 178 -3.84 -3.51 -9.71
N LEU A 179 -3.70 -3.51 -8.39
CA LEU A 179 -3.07 -2.42 -7.63
C LEU A 179 -2.06 -2.99 -6.62
N ASP A 180 -0.80 -2.65 -6.80
CA ASP A 180 0.32 -3.02 -5.94
C ASP A 180 0.12 -2.61 -4.47
N HIS A 181 -0.44 -1.43 -4.23
CA HIS A 181 -0.73 -0.94 -2.89
C HIS A 181 -1.64 -1.88 -2.07
N VAL A 182 -2.45 -2.75 -2.70
CA VAL A 182 -3.29 -3.70 -1.95
C VAL A 182 -2.43 -4.78 -1.29
N TYR A 183 -1.49 -5.40 -2.01
CA TYR A 183 -0.58 -6.34 -1.37
C TYR A 183 0.45 -5.62 -0.48
N GLU A 184 0.84 -4.40 -0.84
CA GLU A 184 1.78 -3.61 -0.06
C GLU A 184 1.25 -3.30 1.35
N PHE A 185 0.06 -2.72 1.45
CA PHE A 185 -0.52 -2.33 2.74
C PHE A 185 -1.21 -3.50 3.44
N MET A 186 -2.17 -4.13 2.79
CA MET A 186 -2.93 -5.24 3.38
C MET A 186 -2.08 -6.50 3.52
N GLY A 187 -1.33 -6.84 2.47
CA GLY A 187 -0.42 -7.97 2.50
C GLY A 187 0.70 -7.77 3.52
N GLY A 188 1.29 -6.58 3.58
CA GLY A 188 2.29 -6.22 4.58
C GLY A 188 1.77 -6.35 6.01
N MET A 189 0.51 -5.93 6.26
CA MET A 189 -0.14 -6.16 7.55
C MET A 189 -0.33 -7.66 7.86
N ASN A 190 -0.76 -8.47 6.87
CA ASN A 190 -0.84 -9.93 7.04
C ASN A 190 0.52 -10.53 7.43
N LEU A 191 1.58 -10.11 6.73
CA LEU A 191 2.94 -10.55 7.01
C LEU A 191 3.41 -10.12 8.41
N ALA A 192 3.13 -8.88 8.82
CA ALA A 192 3.46 -8.37 10.15
C ALA A 192 2.74 -9.16 11.25
N VAL A 193 1.43 -9.41 11.10
CA VAL A 193 0.66 -10.24 12.05
C VAL A 193 1.23 -11.65 12.12
N ARG A 194 1.52 -12.29 10.98
CA ARG A 194 2.13 -13.63 10.94
C ARG A 194 3.49 -13.65 11.63
N ASN A 195 4.31 -12.62 11.44
CA ASN A 195 5.62 -12.50 12.07
C ASN A 195 5.51 -12.37 13.61
N VAL A 196 4.54 -11.60 14.10
CA VAL A 196 4.34 -11.36 15.53
C VAL A 196 3.65 -12.56 16.23
N THR A 197 2.62 -13.13 15.61
CA THR A 197 1.77 -14.16 16.24
C THR A 197 2.18 -15.59 15.90
N GLY A 198 3.01 -15.80 14.88
CA GLY A 198 3.32 -17.10 14.31
C GLY A 198 2.18 -17.73 13.51
N LYS A 199 1.06 -17.02 13.31
CA LYS A 199 -0.14 -17.51 12.60
C LYS A 199 -0.49 -16.56 11.46
N ASP A 200 -0.84 -17.14 10.30
CA ASP A 200 -1.34 -16.37 9.17
C ASP A 200 -2.78 -15.92 9.47
N PRO A 201 -3.06 -14.60 9.55
CA PRO A 201 -4.42 -14.12 9.88
C PRO A 201 -5.39 -14.37 8.74
N ASP A 202 -6.67 -14.43 9.04
CA ASP A 202 -7.69 -14.34 8.00
C ASP A 202 -7.67 -12.97 7.34
N ALA A 203 -7.98 -12.89 6.04
CA ALA A 203 -7.87 -11.65 5.29
C ALA A 203 -9.10 -11.40 4.42
N TYR A 204 -9.74 -10.25 4.62
CA TYR A 204 -10.97 -9.91 3.94
C TYR A 204 -10.91 -8.51 3.31
N LEU A 205 -11.47 -8.39 2.11
CA LEU A 205 -11.85 -7.11 1.53
C LEU A 205 -13.28 -6.80 1.96
N ALA A 206 -13.48 -5.67 2.63
CA ALA A 206 -14.83 -5.15 2.90
C ALA A 206 -15.32 -4.46 1.62
N ASP A 207 -16.19 -5.15 0.88
CA ASP A 207 -16.63 -4.73 -0.46
C ASP A 207 -17.78 -3.74 -0.37
N TYR A 208 -17.47 -2.46 -0.56
CA TYR A 208 -18.41 -1.34 -0.57
C TYR A 208 -18.82 -0.91 -1.99
N ARG A 209 -18.44 -1.63 -3.04
CA ARG A 209 -18.79 -1.29 -4.42
C ARG A 209 -20.29 -1.27 -4.68
N ASN A 210 -21.03 -2.09 -3.93
CA ASN A 210 -22.48 -2.06 -3.90
C ASN A 210 -22.95 -1.68 -2.49
N HIS A 211 -23.39 -0.44 -2.32
CA HIS A 211 -23.86 0.09 -1.03
C HIS A 211 -25.10 -0.65 -0.48
N SER A 212 -25.90 -1.24 -1.36
CA SER A 212 -27.10 -2.00 -0.95
C SER A 212 -26.77 -3.45 -0.56
N ASN A 213 -25.59 -3.93 -0.88
CA ASN A 213 -25.15 -5.31 -0.61
C ASN A 213 -23.64 -5.32 -0.30
N MET A 214 -23.29 -4.68 0.80
CA MET A 214 -21.90 -4.73 1.32
C MET A 214 -21.60 -6.12 1.86
N ARG A 215 -20.45 -6.66 1.52
CA ARG A 215 -20.02 -7.98 1.97
C ARG A 215 -18.53 -8.02 2.33
N MET A 216 -18.18 -8.95 3.19
CA MET A 216 -16.80 -9.36 3.43
C MET A 216 -16.43 -10.43 2.40
N GLN A 217 -15.40 -10.17 1.61
CA GLN A 217 -14.89 -11.10 0.60
C GLN A 217 -13.48 -11.55 1.02
N GLU A 218 -13.26 -12.86 1.12
CA GLU A 218 -11.94 -13.39 1.39
C GLU A 218 -10.94 -12.98 0.29
N VAL A 219 -9.72 -12.62 0.67
CA VAL A 219 -8.67 -12.16 -0.28
C VAL A 219 -8.38 -13.21 -1.35
N LYS A 220 -8.27 -14.49 -0.98
CA LYS A 220 -8.06 -15.57 -1.96
C LYS A 220 -9.18 -15.66 -2.98
N GLU A 221 -10.44 -15.54 -2.54
CA GLU A 221 -11.60 -15.50 -3.42
C GLU A 221 -11.54 -14.29 -4.36
N ALA A 222 -11.22 -13.10 -3.80
CA ALA A 222 -11.12 -11.87 -4.58
C ALA A 222 -10.04 -11.95 -5.67
N ILE A 223 -8.86 -12.45 -5.33
CA ILE A 223 -7.75 -12.71 -6.25
C ILE A 223 -8.16 -13.69 -7.35
N GLY A 224 -8.79 -14.80 -6.99
CA GLY A 224 -9.25 -15.81 -7.95
C GLY A 224 -10.32 -15.29 -8.90
N ILE A 225 -11.26 -14.49 -8.44
CA ILE A 225 -12.29 -13.85 -9.29
C ILE A 225 -11.61 -12.84 -10.23
N GLU A 226 -10.74 -11.99 -9.72
CA GLU A 226 -10.03 -10.98 -10.53
C GLU A 226 -9.18 -11.66 -11.61
N GLY A 227 -8.39 -12.68 -11.27
CA GLY A 227 -7.62 -13.45 -12.25
C GLY A 227 -8.49 -14.00 -13.38
N ARG A 228 -9.59 -14.68 -13.04
CA ARG A 228 -10.52 -15.27 -14.01
C ARG A 228 -11.26 -14.24 -14.87
N THR A 229 -11.49 -13.05 -14.36
CA THR A 229 -12.19 -11.99 -15.09
C THR A 229 -11.26 -11.06 -15.88
N THR A 230 -9.95 -11.13 -15.62
CA THR A 230 -8.93 -10.29 -16.26
C THR A 230 -7.86 -11.12 -16.97
N ILE A 231 -6.74 -11.39 -16.32
CA ILE A 231 -5.53 -11.96 -16.93
C ILE A 231 -5.68 -13.40 -17.45
N PHE A 232 -6.73 -14.10 -17.07
CA PHE A 232 -7.06 -15.45 -17.57
C PHE A 232 -8.29 -15.47 -18.49
N ASN A 233 -8.90 -14.32 -18.75
CA ASN A 233 -10.05 -14.20 -19.63
C ASN A 233 -9.61 -13.83 -21.05
N PRO A 234 -9.77 -14.71 -22.06
CA PRO A 234 -9.30 -14.43 -23.41
C PRO A 234 -9.96 -13.19 -24.05
N ALA A 235 -11.23 -12.90 -23.72
CA ALA A 235 -11.89 -11.70 -24.23
C ALA A 235 -11.30 -10.43 -23.62
N TYR A 236 -11.02 -10.42 -22.33
CA TYR A 236 -10.35 -9.31 -21.65
C TYR A 236 -8.93 -9.12 -22.20
N ILE A 237 -8.14 -10.22 -22.29
CA ILE A 237 -6.76 -10.17 -22.79
C ILE A 237 -6.74 -9.57 -24.20
N LYS A 238 -7.58 -10.10 -25.11
CA LYS A 238 -7.68 -9.61 -26.49
C LYS A 238 -8.03 -8.13 -26.57
N GLU A 239 -8.97 -7.67 -25.76
CA GLU A 239 -9.35 -6.25 -25.72
C GLU A 239 -8.23 -5.39 -25.14
N LYS A 240 -7.63 -5.84 -24.02
CA LYS A 240 -6.54 -5.12 -23.34
C LYS A 240 -5.30 -5.01 -24.23
N MET A 241 -4.96 -6.03 -25.03
CA MET A 241 -3.82 -5.99 -25.97
C MET A 241 -3.90 -4.82 -26.98
N LYS A 242 -5.09 -4.30 -27.28
CA LYS A 242 -5.24 -3.12 -28.15
C LYS A 242 -4.57 -1.85 -27.58
N GLY A 243 -4.35 -1.78 -26.28
CA GLY A 243 -3.65 -0.67 -25.62
C GLY A 243 -2.13 -0.69 -25.78
N GLY A 244 -1.56 -1.66 -26.51
CA GLY A 244 -0.14 -1.69 -26.84
C GLY A 244 0.81 -1.82 -25.65
N ALA A 245 1.88 -1.04 -25.64
CA ALA A 245 2.96 -1.12 -24.63
C ALA A 245 2.48 -0.93 -23.19
N SER A 246 1.53 -0.04 -22.94
CA SER A 246 0.96 0.19 -21.61
C SER A 246 0.22 -1.06 -21.10
N SER A 247 -0.47 -1.78 -22.00
CA SER A 247 -1.15 -3.02 -21.62
C SER A 247 -0.17 -4.17 -21.36
N ALA A 248 0.93 -4.23 -22.12
CA ALA A 248 1.99 -5.19 -21.84
C ALA A 248 2.58 -4.97 -20.44
N SER A 249 2.85 -3.72 -20.06
CA SER A 249 3.29 -3.37 -18.70
C SER A 249 2.26 -3.77 -17.65
N THR A 250 0.96 -3.50 -17.89
CA THR A 250 -0.11 -3.89 -16.96
C THR A 250 -0.15 -5.41 -16.71
N PHE A 251 0.04 -6.23 -17.76
CA PHE A 251 0.08 -7.69 -17.58
C PHE A 251 1.28 -8.12 -16.72
N ALA A 252 2.47 -7.55 -16.96
CA ALA A 252 3.64 -7.84 -16.15
C ALA A 252 3.45 -7.40 -14.69
N GLU A 253 2.91 -6.21 -14.46
CA GLU A 253 2.59 -5.68 -13.14
C GLU A 253 1.64 -6.59 -12.36
N ILE A 254 0.56 -7.09 -12.98
CA ILE A 254 -0.36 -8.02 -12.32
C ILE A 254 0.35 -9.32 -11.92
N VAL A 255 1.27 -9.83 -12.75
CA VAL A 255 2.07 -11.02 -12.40
C VAL A 255 3.04 -10.71 -11.25
N THR A 256 3.64 -9.54 -11.24
CA THR A 256 4.48 -9.06 -10.13
C THR A 256 3.67 -8.91 -8.84
N ASN A 257 2.46 -8.36 -8.91
CA ASN A 257 1.54 -8.26 -7.77
C ASN A 257 1.11 -9.65 -7.27
N THR A 258 0.93 -10.62 -8.16
CA THR A 258 0.67 -12.02 -7.78
C THR A 258 1.83 -12.59 -6.98
N TYR A 259 3.07 -12.32 -7.36
CA TYR A 259 4.25 -12.70 -6.58
C TYR A 259 4.29 -11.98 -5.22
N GLY A 260 3.99 -10.68 -5.19
CA GLY A 260 3.87 -9.90 -3.96
C GLY A 260 2.88 -10.55 -2.98
N TRP A 261 1.70 -10.91 -3.45
CA TRP A 261 0.72 -11.65 -2.66
C TRP A 261 1.23 -13.02 -2.18
N ASN A 262 1.96 -13.75 -3.02
CA ASN A 262 2.53 -15.04 -2.63
C ASN A 262 3.53 -14.90 -1.48
N VAL A 263 4.30 -13.81 -1.45
CA VAL A 263 5.22 -13.48 -0.34
C VAL A 263 4.43 -13.09 0.92
N MET A 264 3.46 -12.18 0.78
CA MET A 264 2.73 -11.62 1.93
C MET A 264 1.74 -12.61 2.56
N LYS A 265 1.03 -13.36 1.72
CA LYS A 265 0.01 -14.33 2.13
C LYS A 265 0.09 -15.59 1.25
N PRO A 266 1.00 -16.53 1.57
CA PRO A 266 1.30 -17.68 0.70
C PRO A 266 0.07 -18.48 0.28
N LYS A 267 -0.93 -18.60 1.17
CA LYS A 267 -2.16 -19.37 0.90
C LYS A 267 -3.13 -18.68 -0.06
N ALA A 268 -2.94 -17.39 -0.37
CA ALA A 268 -3.79 -16.67 -1.30
C ALA A 268 -3.47 -16.99 -2.77
N ILE A 269 -2.26 -17.44 -3.05
CA ILE A 269 -1.79 -17.81 -4.40
C ILE A 269 -1.44 -19.30 -4.38
N ASP A 270 -2.14 -20.08 -5.18
CA ASP A 270 -1.91 -21.51 -5.33
C ASP A 270 -1.10 -21.85 -6.58
N LYS A 271 -0.73 -23.13 -6.69
CA LYS A 271 0.01 -23.65 -7.85
C LYS A 271 -0.76 -23.46 -9.15
N GLU A 272 -2.08 -23.65 -9.08
CA GLU A 272 -2.99 -23.56 -10.22
C GLU A 272 -2.96 -22.15 -10.85
N MET A 273 -2.82 -21.13 -10.03
CA MET A 273 -2.72 -19.74 -10.52
C MET A 273 -1.41 -19.51 -11.29
N TRP A 274 -0.29 -20.01 -10.80
CA TRP A 274 0.98 -19.94 -11.52
C TRP A 274 0.99 -20.78 -12.78
N ASP A 275 0.42 -21.98 -12.75
CA ASP A 275 0.25 -22.83 -13.93
C ASP A 275 -0.60 -22.14 -15.00
N GLU A 276 -1.63 -21.38 -14.58
CA GLU A 276 -2.48 -20.67 -15.51
C GLU A 276 -1.76 -19.46 -16.13
N ILE A 277 -0.96 -18.71 -15.37
CA ILE A 277 -0.08 -17.66 -15.91
C ILE A 277 0.85 -18.25 -16.98
N TYR A 278 1.49 -19.38 -16.68
CA TYR A 278 2.34 -20.08 -17.63
C TYR A 278 1.57 -20.49 -18.89
N ASN A 279 0.40 -21.12 -18.75
CA ASN A 279 -0.40 -21.58 -19.88
C ASN A 279 -0.86 -20.43 -20.78
N VAL A 280 -1.27 -19.31 -20.19
CA VAL A 280 -1.78 -18.15 -20.94
C VAL A 280 -0.64 -17.41 -21.65
N TYR A 281 0.44 -17.06 -20.92
CA TYR A 281 1.43 -16.10 -21.41
C TYR A 281 2.68 -16.75 -22.00
N VAL A 282 3.02 -17.97 -21.60
CA VAL A 282 4.18 -18.69 -22.14
C VAL A 282 3.76 -19.69 -23.24
N LYS A 283 2.65 -20.38 -23.02
CA LYS A 283 2.14 -21.38 -23.98
C LYS A 283 1.10 -20.85 -24.96
N ASP A 284 0.61 -19.61 -24.73
CA ASP A 284 -0.44 -18.98 -25.54
C ASP A 284 -1.66 -19.90 -25.76
N LYS A 285 -2.16 -20.50 -24.68
CA LYS A 285 -3.21 -21.53 -24.73
C LYS A 285 -4.48 -21.10 -25.47
N TYR A 286 -4.69 -19.78 -25.62
CA TYR A 286 -5.84 -19.21 -26.32
C TYR A 286 -5.53 -18.80 -27.76
N ASN A 287 -4.30 -18.99 -28.25
CA ASN A 287 -3.82 -18.59 -29.57
C ASN A 287 -4.07 -17.09 -29.85
N LEU A 288 -3.78 -16.24 -28.86
CA LEU A 288 -3.94 -14.78 -28.98
C LEU A 288 -2.70 -14.07 -29.51
N GLY A 289 -1.60 -14.79 -29.72
CA GLY A 289 -0.32 -14.21 -30.13
C GLY A 289 0.32 -13.41 -29.00
N THR A 290 0.26 -13.92 -27.75
CA THR A 290 0.77 -13.19 -26.58
C THR A 290 2.26 -12.90 -26.66
N LYS A 291 3.08 -13.87 -27.11
CA LYS A 291 4.51 -13.68 -27.30
C LYS A 291 4.81 -12.57 -28.33
N GLU A 292 4.19 -12.65 -29.51
CA GLU A 292 4.34 -11.66 -30.59
C GLU A 292 3.88 -10.28 -30.13
N PHE A 293 2.82 -10.22 -29.32
CA PHE A 293 2.36 -8.97 -28.73
C PHE A 293 3.43 -8.32 -27.84
N PHE A 294 4.02 -9.06 -26.89
CA PHE A 294 5.09 -8.53 -26.04
C PHE A 294 6.34 -8.17 -26.84
N ASP A 295 6.75 -9.04 -27.78
CA ASP A 295 7.90 -8.80 -28.65
C ASP A 295 7.78 -7.48 -29.42
N LYS A 296 6.57 -7.17 -29.90
CA LYS A 296 6.29 -5.95 -30.67
C LYS A 296 6.07 -4.72 -29.80
N GLN A 297 5.41 -4.87 -28.67
CA GLN A 297 4.91 -3.74 -27.88
C GLN A 297 5.84 -3.37 -26.72
N ASN A 298 6.29 -4.36 -25.96
CA ASN A 298 7.15 -4.14 -24.77
C ASN A 298 7.90 -5.43 -24.37
N PRO A 299 9.06 -5.71 -24.95
CA PRO A 299 9.86 -6.87 -24.57
C PRO A 299 10.33 -6.84 -23.09
N ALA A 300 10.52 -5.64 -22.51
CA ALA A 300 10.89 -5.52 -21.11
C ALA A 300 9.80 -6.08 -20.17
N ALA A 301 8.53 -5.88 -20.50
CA ALA A 301 7.40 -6.45 -19.76
C ALA A 301 7.40 -7.99 -19.79
N LEU A 302 7.72 -8.60 -20.94
CA LEU A 302 7.84 -10.06 -21.03
C LEU A 302 9.01 -10.58 -20.22
N MET A 303 10.14 -9.87 -20.27
CA MET A 303 11.34 -10.20 -19.50
C MET A 303 11.03 -10.14 -17.98
N GLU A 304 10.37 -9.12 -17.52
CA GLU A 304 9.97 -8.97 -16.11
C GLU A 304 9.00 -10.10 -15.71
N MET A 305 7.95 -10.35 -16.47
CA MET A 305 6.97 -11.41 -16.20
C MET A 305 7.64 -12.78 -16.07
N THR A 306 8.52 -13.12 -16.99
CA THR A 306 9.23 -14.41 -16.97
C THR A 306 10.24 -14.50 -15.82
N ALA A 307 10.91 -13.40 -15.46
CA ALA A 307 11.78 -13.32 -14.30
C ALA A 307 11.00 -13.55 -12.99
N VAL A 308 9.86 -12.92 -12.82
CA VAL A 308 8.98 -13.08 -11.65
C VAL A 308 8.50 -14.53 -11.50
N MET A 309 8.10 -15.18 -12.60
CA MET A 309 7.73 -16.61 -12.59
C MET A 309 8.91 -17.49 -12.16
N MET A 310 10.10 -17.25 -12.68
CA MET A 310 11.30 -17.98 -12.28
C MET A 310 11.70 -17.73 -10.84
N GLU A 311 11.52 -16.51 -10.33
CA GLU A 311 11.78 -16.17 -8.92
C GLU A 311 10.79 -16.86 -7.99
N SER A 312 9.51 -16.91 -8.34
CA SER A 312 8.50 -17.66 -7.58
C SER A 312 8.87 -19.13 -7.45
N ALA A 313 9.36 -19.75 -8.53
CA ALA A 313 9.84 -21.13 -8.51
C ALA A 313 11.14 -21.29 -7.70
N ARG A 314 12.10 -20.37 -7.86
CA ARG A 314 13.36 -20.38 -7.13
C ARG A 314 13.16 -20.28 -5.61
N LYS A 315 12.25 -19.43 -5.19
CA LYS A 315 11.87 -19.24 -3.77
C LYS A 315 11.01 -20.40 -3.22
N GLY A 316 10.61 -21.38 -4.06
CA GLY A 316 9.79 -22.53 -3.66
C GLY A 316 8.31 -22.23 -3.50
N MET A 317 7.85 -21.04 -3.92
CA MET A 317 6.46 -20.62 -3.86
C MET A 317 5.61 -21.30 -4.94
N TRP A 318 6.22 -21.57 -6.09
CA TRP A 318 5.61 -22.32 -7.18
C TRP A 318 6.37 -23.63 -7.44
N LYS A 319 5.69 -24.76 -7.38
CA LYS A 319 6.24 -26.06 -7.74
C LYS A 319 6.09 -26.32 -9.24
N ALA A 320 6.86 -25.53 -10.04
CA ALA A 320 6.91 -25.69 -11.48
C ALA A 320 7.57 -27.01 -11.87
N THR A 321 7.10 -27.62 -12.96
CA THR A 321 7.73 -28.80 -13.55
C THR A 321 9.05 -28.44 -14.23
N PRO A 322 9.98 -29.38 -14.40
CA PRO A 322 11.22 -29.13 -15.15
C PRO A 322 11.00 -28.58 -16.55
N GLN A 323 9.93 -29.02 -17.22
CA GLN A 323 9.60 -28.53 -18.57
C GLN A 323 9.12 -27.06 -18.51
N GLN A 324 8.27 -26.69 -17.56
CA GLN A 324 7.84 -25.31 -17.38
C GLN A 324 9.03 -24.38 -17.13
N LEU A 325 9.94 -24.77 -16.25
CA LEU A 325 11.16 -24.00 -15.96
C LEU A 325 12.03 -23.82 -17.19
N LYS A 326 12.19 -24.87 -17.99
CA LYS A 326 12.97 -24.82 -19.23
C LYS A 326 12.32 -23.90 -20.26
N ASP A 327 11.01 -23.98 -20.45
CA ASP A 327 10.27 -23.15 -21.41
C ASP A 327 10.36 -21.65 -21.01
N ILE A 328 10.19 -21.33 -19.73
CA ILE A 328 10.26 -19.94 -19.24
C ILE A 328 11.70 -19.42 -19.33
N ALA A 329 12.70 -20.20 -18.91
CA ALA A 329 14.09 -19.79 -19.00
C ALA A 329 14.52 -19.54 -20.45
N LYS A 330 14.10 -20.39 -21.39
CA LYS A 330 14.32 -20.20 -22.82
C LYS A 330 13.70 -18.91 -23.32
N LEU A 331 12.39 -18.68 -23.01
CA LEU A 331 11.70 -17.46 -23.42
C LEU A 331 12.37 -16.21 -22.84
N HIS A 332 12.76 -16.23 -21.56
CA HIS A 332 13.46 -15.14 -20.91
C HIS A 332 14.79 -14.83 -21.58
N THR A 333 15.65 -15.85 -21.76
CA THR A 333 16.98 -15.66 -22.35
C THR A 333 16.90 -15.22 -23.82
N GLU A 334 15.98 -15.76 -24.61
CA GLU A 334 15.72 -15.31 -25.99
C GLU A 334 15.32 -13.83 -26.02
N THR A 335 14.44 -13.40 -25.12
CA THR A 335 13.99 -11.99 -25.02
C THR A 335 15.13 -11.07 -24.66
N VAL A 336 15.94 -11.42 -23.64
CA VAL A 336 17.10 -10.63 -23.25
C VAL A 336 18.13 -10.55 -24.37
N ASN A 337 18.47 -11.68 -24.97
CA ASN A 337 19.51 -11.74 -26.01
C ASN A 337 19.11 -10.96 -27.27
N LYS A 338 17.82 -11.01 -27.65
CA LYS A 338 17.31 -10.35 -28.86
C LYS A 338 17.15 -8.85 -28.67
N TYR A 339 16.57 -8.42 -27.56
CA TYR A 339 16.10 -7.04 -27.40
C TYR A 339 16.98 -6.21 -26.47
N LYS A 340 17.76 -6.83 -25.58
CA LYS A 340 18.58 -6.16 -24.54
C LYS A 340 17.80 -5.03 -23.85
N PRO A 341 16.58 -5.30 -23.37
CA PRO A 341 15.76 -4.25 -22.81
C PRO A 341 16.39 -3.73 -21.51
N SER A 342 16.16 -2.45 -21.26
CA SER A 342 16.51 -1.83 -19.99
C SER A 342 15.88 -2.59 -18.83
N CYS A 343 16.59 -2.80 -17.74
CA CYS A 343 16.10 -3.60 -16.64
C CYS A 343 16.56 -3.09 -15.26
N SER A 344 15.76 -3.43 -14.25
CA SER A 344 16.04 -3.18 -12.84
C SER A 344 15.46 -4.32 -11.99
N GLY A 345 15.64 -4.25 -10.67
CA GLY A 345 15.01 -5.15 -9.72
C GLY A 345 15.22 -6.64 -10.03
N PHE A 346 14.14 -7.35 -10.31
CA PHE A 346 14.19 -8.81 -10.55
C PHE A 346 15.22 -9.25 -11.57
N VAL A 347 15.27 -8.54 -12.69
CA VAL A 347 16.06 -9.00 -13.83
C VAL A 347 17.52 -8.67 -13.68
N CYS A 348 17.86 -7.43 -13.35
CA CYS A 348 19.23 -6.96 -13.32
C CYS A 348 19.91 -7.12 -11.97
N ASP A 349 19.21 -6.87 -10.89
CA ASP A 349 19.82 -6.76 -9.56
C ASP A 349 19.82 -8.06 -8.76
N ASN A 350 19.04 -9.07 -9.19
CA ASN A 350 18.95 -10.36 -8.53
C ASN A 350 19.93 -11.39 -9.12
N ALA A 351 21.16 -11.44 -8.59
CA ALA A 351 22.18 -12.37 -9.04
C ALA A 351 21.80 -13.84 -8.84
N LYS A 352 21.12 -14.18 -7.74
CA LYS A 352 20.66 -15.54 -7.46
C LYS A 352 19.64 -15.99 -8.52
N LEU A 353 18.73 -15.11 -8.94
CA LEU A 353 17.76 -15.41 -10.00
C LEU A 353 18.43 -15.58 -11.36
N ARG A 354 19.34 -14.68 -11.73
CA ARG A 354 20.09 -14.81 -13.01
C ARG A 354 20.80 -16.15 -13.13
N ASN A 355 21.47 -16.57 -12.07
CA ASN A 355 22.13 -17.87 -12.02
C ASN A 355 21.13 -19.04 -12.11
N TYR A 356 19.98 -18.90 -11.46
CA TYR A 356 18.91 -19.90 -11.54
C TYR A 356 18.36 -20.04 -12.96
N ILE A 357 18.06 -18.93 -13.63
CA ILE A 357 17.62 -18.90 -15.03
C ILE A 357 18.66 -19.55 -15.94
N ALA A 358 19.92 -19.13 -15.83
CA ALA A 358 21.02 -19.70 -16.60
C ALA A 358 21.15 -21.22 -16.41
N SER A 359 20.89 -21.75 -15.22
CA SER A 359 20.93 -23.18 -14.93
C SER A 359 19.82 -24.00 -15.60
N LYS A 360 18.79 -23.35 -16.15
CA LYS A 360 17.61 -23.98 -16.78
C LYS A 360 17.65 -23.92 -18.31
N THR A 361 18.68 -23.33 -18.88
CA THR A 361 18.89 -23.24 -20.34
C THR A 361 20.19 -23.95 -20.76
N ASP A 362 20.46 -24.06 -22.05
CA ASP A 362 21.72 -24.64 -22.54
C ASP A 362 22.93 -23.72 -22.27
N ALA A 363 24.13 -24.28 -22.25
CA ALA A 363 25.35 -23.58 -21.86
C ALA A 363 25.69 -22.39 -22.76
N ALA A 364 25.38 -22.45 -24.05
CA ALA A 364 25.66 -21.37 -24.99
C ALA A 364 24.71 -20.19 -24.74
N SER A 365 23.39 -20.44 -24.65
CA SER A 365 22.37 -19.45 -24.31
C SER A 365 22.58 -18.86 -22.91
N ALA A 366 22.99 -19.67 -21.95
CA ALA A 366 23.31 -19.20 -20.60
C ALA A 366 24.46 -18.19 -20.60
N LYS A 367 25.53 -18.49 -21.31
CA LYS A 367 26.72 -17.62 -21.42
C LYS A 367 26.35 -16.29 -22.11
N GLU A 368 25.65 -16.35 -23.22
CA GLU A 368 25.20 -15.16 -23.97
C GLU A 368 24.29 -14.29 -23.09
N TYR A 369 23.31 -14.91 -22.42
CA TYR A 369 22.40 -14.24 -21.50
C TYR A 369 23.15 -13.50 -20.40
N GLN A 370 24.08 -14.15 -19.70
CA GLN A 370 24.86 -13.52 -18.63
C GLN A 370 25.69 -12.34 -19.15
N GLN A 371 26.33 -12.46 -20.30
CA GLN A 371 27.08 -11.38 -20.92
C GLN A 371 26.18 -10.18 -21.29
N ASN A 372 25.00 -10.45 -21.88
CA ASN A 372 24.07 -9.40 -22.27
C ASN A 372 23.49 -8.68 -21.05
N VAL A 373 23.14 -9.40 -19.97
CA VAL A 373 22.65 -8.75 -18.73
C VAL A 373 23.74 -7.87 -18.12
N GLU A 374 25.00 -8.29 -18.12
CA GLU A 374 26.11 -7.47 -17.62
C GLU A 374 26.25 -6.19 -18.45
N GLN A 375 26.19 -6.27 -19.78
CA GLN A 375 26.21 -5.09 -20.66
C GLN A 375 25.06 -4.12 -20.38
N ILE A 376 23.84 -4.65 -20.14
CA ILE A 376 22.67 -3.83 -19.80
C ILE A 376 22.90 -3.11 -18.48
N ARG A 377 23.38 -3.82 -17.45
CA ARG A 377 23.69 -3.24 -16.13
C ARG A 377 24.74 -2.15 -16.21
N ASP A 378 25.80 -2.36 -16.98
CA ASP A 378 26.87 -1.37 -17.18
C ASP A 378 26.32 -0.12 -17.89
N ALA A 379 25.45 -0.29 -18.89
CA ALA A 379 24.81 0.80 -19.59
C ALA A 379 23.88 1.62 -18.68
N GLU A 380 23.09 0.96 -17.82
CA GLU A 380 22.22 1.64 -16.84
C GLU A 380 23.04 2.37 -15.76
N ALA A 381 24.12 1.74 -15.27
CA ALA A 381 25.02 2.39 -14.32
C ALA A 381 25.69 3.65 -14.91
N ALA A 382 26.07 3.60 -16.19
CA ALA A 382 26.63 4.74 -16.90
C ALA A 382 25.63 5.89 -17.06
N LYS A 383 24.35 5.59 -17.38
CA LYS A 383 23.29 6.61 -17.42
C LYS A 383 23.09 7.27 -16.06
N ASN A 384 22.95 6.49 -15.01
CA ASN A 384 22.74 6.98 -13.65
C ASN A 384 23.94 7.82 -13.13
N SER A 385 25.17 7.54 -13.59
CA SER A 385 26.35 8.32 -13.25
C SER A 385 26.46 9.64 -14.03
N SER A 386 25.87 9.72 -15.23
CA SER A 386 25.83 10.93 -16.07
C SER A 386 24.70 11.88 -15.68
N ASP A 387 23.62 11.38 -15.11
CA ASP A 387 22.56 12.18 -14.52
C ASP A 387 23.06 12.76 -13.18
N LYS A 388 23.77 13.87 -13.27
CA LYS A 388 23.99 14.73 -12.09
C LYS A 388 22.64 15.21 -11.67
N GLY A 389 22.01 14.49 -10.75
CA GLY A 389 20.73 14.84 -10.19
C GLY A 389 20.73 16.33 -9.82
N MET A 390 19.67 17.02 -10.14
CA MET A 390 19.47 18.42 -9.79
C MET A 390 19.57 18.52 -8.26
N VAL A 391 20.67 19.04 -7.74
CA VAL A 391 20.83 19.29 -6.30
C VAL A 391 19.85 20.41 -5.96
N MET A 392 18.71 20.04 -5.44
CA MET A 392 17.76 20.99 -4.86
C MET A 392 18.45 21.64 -3.66
N LYS A 393 18.96 22.86 -3.86
CA LYS A 393 19.38 23.69 -2.73
C LYS A 393 18.12 24.07 -1.97
N LYS A 394 18.09 23.74 -0.68
CA LYS A 394 17.06 24.24 0.22
C LYS A 394 17.20 25.78 0.21
N GLU A 395 16.31 26.47 -0.48
CA GLU A 395 16.17 27.91 -0.31
C GLU A 395 15.56 28.13 1.08
N THR A 396 16.32 28.72 1.97
CA THR A 396 15.77 29.32 3.18
C THR A 396 14.88 30.46 2.71
N LEU A 397 13.56 30.28 2.81
CA LEU A 397 12.59 31.36 2.65
C LEU A 397 13.04 32.51 3.57
N ASN A 398 13.40 33.63 2.96
CA ASN A 398 13.84 34.80 3.69
C ASN A 398 12.62 35.31 4.48
N GLU A 399 12.61 35.20 5.80
CA GLU A 399 11.52 35.66 6.66
C GLU A 399 11.16 37.13 6.42
N GLU A 400 12.11 37.93 5.95
CA GLU A 400 11.88 39.34 5.55
C GLU A 400 11.02 39.44 4.29
N ALA A 401 11.19 38.54 3.30
CA ALA A 401 10.35 38.53 2.09
C ALA A 401 8.90 38.14 2.44
N GLN A 402 8.70 37.19 3.38
CA GLN A 402 7.39 36.79 3.83
C GLN A 402 6.69 37.91 4.62
N LYS A 403 7.40 38.65 5.48
CA LYS A 403 6.87 39.81 6.18
C LYS A 403 6.49 40.93 5.20
N THR A 404 7.30 41.18 4.16
CA THR A 404 7.04 42.21 3.15
C THR A 404 5.78 41.84 2.33
N THR A 405 5.61 40.58 1.94
CA THR A 405 4.42 40.13 1.21
C THR A 405 3.15 40.24 2.06
N THR A 406 3.21 39.90 3.34
CA THR A 406 2.08 40.04 4.26
C THR A 406 1.68 41.51 4.49
N VAL A 407 2.67 42.40 4.62
CA VAL A 407 2.45 43.84 4.78
C VAL A 407 1.82 44.45 3.52
N VAL A 408 2.36 44.11 2.33
CA VAL A 408 1.82 44.60 1.04
C VAL A 408 0.39 44.11 0.83
N SER A 409 0.10 42.85 1.12
CA SER A 409 -1.27 42.28 1.05
C SER A 409 -2.22 42.97 2.03
N GLY A 410 -1.79 43.27 3.25
CA GLY A 410 -2.57 44.00 4.25
C GLY A 410 -2.89 45.46 3.79
N ILE A 411 -1.93 46.13 3.17
CA ILE A 411 -2.12 47.48 2.65
C ILE A 411 -3.12 47.48 1.47
N VAL A 412 -3.00 46.52 0.55
CA VAL A 412 -3.93 46.40 -0.60
C VAL A 412 -5.36 46.14 -0.14
N VAL A 413 -5.56 45.25 0.82
CA VAL A 413 -6.88 44.99 1.40
C VAL A 413 -7.42 46.23 2.11
N GLY A 414 -6.60 46.94 2.88
CA GLY A 414 -6.96 48.19 3.54
C GLY A 414 -7.44 49.25 2.57
N VAL A 415 -6.73 49.44 1.46
CA VAL A 415 -7.09 50.42 0.40
C VAL A 415 -8.44 50.04 -0.25
N ILE A 416 -8.65 48.74 -0.56
CA ILE A 416 -9.90 48.27 -1.15
C ILE A 416 -11.10 48.55 -0.21
N VAL A 417 -10.94 48.32 1.09
CA VAL A 417 -11.98 48.56 2.09
C VAL A 417 -12.30 50.06 2.17
N ILE A 418 -11.28 50.93 2.19
CA ILE A 418 -11.46 52.39 2.22
C ILE A 418 -12.22 52.87 0.97
N VAL A 419 -11.83 52.41 -0.22
CA VAL A 419 -12.50 52.75 -1.47
C VAL A 419 -13.97 52.29 -1.46
N ALA A 420 -14.26 51.09 -0.96
CA ALA A 420 -15.62 50.59 -0.84
C ALA A 420 -16.48 51.47 0.09
N PHE A 421 -15.92 51.92 1.24
CA PHE A 421 -16.60 52.82 2.15
C PHE A 421 -16.87 54.20 1.52
N VAL A 422 -15.93 54.77 0.81
CA VAL A 422 -16.10 56.06 0.11
C VAL A 422 -17.21 55.94 -0.95
N VAL A 423 -17.18 54.86 -1.76
CA VAL A 423 -18.22 54.62 -2.78
C VAL A 423 -19.60 54.49 -2.13
N LEU A 424 -19.70 53.73 -1.04
CA LEU A 424 -20.95 53.57 -0.29
C LEU A 424 -21.45 54.90 0.29
N ALA A 425 -20.56 55.71 0.87
CA ALA A 425 -20.92 57.00 1.43
C ALA A 425 -21.42 57.97 0.35
N VAL A 426 -20.76 58.01 -0.83
CA VAL A 426 -21.20 58.82 -2.00
C VAL A 426 -22.56 58.32 -2.50
N TYR A 427 -22.76 56.99 -2.58
CA TYR A 427 -24.04 56.41 -2.98
C TYR A 427 -25.17 56.78 -2.02
N LEU A 428 -24.94 56.67 -0.72
CA LEU A 428 -25.94 57.03 0.30
C LEU A 428 -26.24 58.54 0.32
N ARG A 429 -25.24 59.43 0.09
CA ARG A 429 -25.48 60.85 -0.07
C ARG A 429 -26.34 61.17 -1.30
N ARG A 430 -26.05 60.55 -2.46
CA ARG A 430 -26.87 60.72 -3.67
C ARG A 430 -28.31 60.24 -3.46
N ARG A 431 -28.48 59.11 -2.83
CA ARG A 431 -29.82 58.56 -2.52
C ARG A 431 -30.61 59.48 -1.58
N ARG A 432 -29.96 60.04 -0.54
CA ARG A 432 -30.62 61.02 0.35
C ARG A 432 -31.03 62.29 -0.38
N LYS A 433 -30.24 62.77 -1.33
CA LYS A 433 -30.55 63.94 -2.12
C LYS A 433 -31.76 63.72 -3.05
N MET A 434 -31.84 62.55 -3.68
CA MET A 434 -33.00 62.21 -4.51
C MET A 434 -34.30 62.05 -3.70
N MET A 435 -34.24 61.57 -2.45
CA MET A 435 -35.40 61.46 -1.56
C MET A 435 -35.81 62.74 -0.87
N SER A 436 -35.05 63.83 -1.02
CA SER A 436 -35.39 65.17 -0.50
C SER A 436 -35.93 66.12 -1.59
N GLU A 437 -35.94 65.66 -2.86
CA GLU A 437 -36.44 66.41 -4.04
C GLU A 437 -37.81 65.84 -4.55
N GLU A 438 -38.31 64.74 -3.90
CA GLU A 438 -39.70 64.29 -3.97
C GLU A 438 -40.51 64.82 -2.74
#